data_18c467090cf55f602c79f4cd878624c7
#
_entry.id   18c467090cf55f602c79f4cd878624c7
#
_cell.length_a   1.000
_cell.length_b   1.000
_cell.length_c   1.000
_cell.angle_alpha   90.00
_cell.angle_beta   90.00
_cell.angle_gamma   90.00
#
_symmetry.space_group_name_H-M   'P 1'
#
loop_
_entity.id
_entity.type
_entity.pdbx_description
1 polymer ?
#
loop_
_entity_poly.entity_id
_entity_poly.type
_entity_poly.pdbx_seq_one_letter_code
_entity_poly.pdbx_strand_id
1 'polypeptide(L)'
;TFGYLDSITFYYGKIGAFCWCVAALPPAAGTGAANVCTSMDNGETWSISNPNALYTGTVIGAGFASETVGFISYRYFFDNGPEIARTLDGGKTWARLELDIPEEYAQYNMQPQNPTFSGNDGSYPIILFDKDGNDRTMTLHTHDGGMTWIWPKLSAVDVS
;
A
#
# COMPACT_ATOMS: atom_id res chain seq x y z
N THR A 1 -35.02 -4.77 5.75
CA THR A 1 -33.74 -5.41 6.07
C THR A 1 -32.64 -4.48 5.58
N PHE A 2 -32.09 -3.68 6.46
CA PHE A 2 -30.90 -2.88 6.14
C PHE A 2 -29.76 -3.87 5.97
N GLY A 3 -29.26 -4.02 4.73
CA GLY A 3 -28.07 -4.78 4.43
C GLY A 3 -26.92 -4.26 5.29
N TYR A 4 -26.07 -5.15 5.78
CA TYR A 4 -24.84 -4.82 6.45
C TYR A 4 -24.12 -3.77 5.63
N LEU A 5 -23.96 -2.57 6.17
CA LEU A 5 -22.94 -1.64 5.72
C LEU A 5 -21.62 -2.29 6.12
N ASP A 6 -21.05 -3.06 5.20
CA ASP A 6 -19.68 -3.51 5.36
C ASP A 6 -18.84 -2.27 5.63
N SER A 7 -18.08 -2.30 6.71
CA SER A 7 -17.39 -1.14 7.21
C SER A 7 -16.37 -0.61 6.20
N ILE A 8 -16.45 0.67 5.90
CA ILE A 8 -15.38 1.37 5.19
C ILE A 8 -14.16 1.43 6.10
N THR A 9 -13.00 1.00 5.59
CA THR A 9 -11.73 1.13 6.30
C THR A 9 -11.04 2.41 5.86
N PHE A 10 -10.56 3.19 6.83
CA PHE A 10 -9.84 4.44 6.57
C PHE A 10 -8.38 4.30 6.97
N TYR A 11 -7.50 4.72 6.06
CA TYR A 11 -6.08 4.94 6.31
C TYR A 11 -5.86 6.45 6.17
N TYR A 12 -5.20 7.08 7.13
CA TYR A 12 -5.05 8.53 7.12
C TYR A 12 -3.79 8.98 7.84
N GLY A 13 -3.35 10.19 7.54
CA GLY A 13 -2.21 10.81 8.18
C GLY A 13 -2.04 12.26 7.80
N LYS A 14 -1.02 12.87 8.38
CA LYS A 14 -0.68 14.27 8.19
C LYS A 14 0.84 14.46 8.17
N ILE A 15 1.32 15.27 7.22
CA ILE A 15 2.72 15.68 7.09
C ILE A 15 2.72 17.18 6.89
N GLY A 16 3.02 17.96 7.94
CA GLY A 16 2.89 19.42 7.89
C GLY A 16 1.45 19.84 7.59
N ALA A 17 1.24 20.65 6.55
CA ALA A 17 -0.09 21.07 6.08
C ALA A 17 -0.77 20.02 5.18
N PHE A 18 -0.03 19.02 4.70
CA PHE A 18 -0.55 17.94 3.87
C PHE A 18 -1.30 16.93 4.72
N CYS A 19 -2.59 16.78 4.44
CA CYS A 19 -3.44 15.76 5.05
C CYS A 19 -3.88 14.76 3.97
N TRP A 20 -3.94 13.49 4.31
CA TRP A 20 -4.39 12.45 3.39
C TRP A 20 -5.31 11.43 4.07
N CYS A 21 -6.21 10.89 3.29
CA CYS A 21 -7.10 9.82 3.70
C CYS A 21 -7.37 8.89 2.51
N VAL A 22 -7.20 7.61 2.73
CA VAL A 22 -7.61 6.56 1.78
C VAL A 22 -8.80 5.83 2.39
N ALA A 23 -9.96 5.97 1.77
CA ALA A 23 -11.17 5.25 2.14
C ALA A 23 -11.27 3.98 1.29
N ALA A 24 -11.03 2.83 1.91
CA ALA A 24 -11.19 1.53 1.30
C ALA A 24 -12.64 1.08 1.42
N LEU A 25 -13.33 1.02 0.30
CA LEU A 25 -14.71 0.54 0.24
C LEU A 25 -14.75 -0.99 0.27
N PRO A 26 -15.76 -1.59 0.88
CA PRO A 26 -15.91 -3.04 0.88
C PRO A 26 -16.03 -3.56 -0.54
N PRO A 27 -15.48 -4.76 -0.82
CA PRO A 27 -15.56 -5.34 -2.14
C PRO A 27 -17.02 -5.63 -2.52
N ALA A 28 -17.45 -5.10 -3.66
CA ALA A 28 -18.70 -5.47 -4.28
C ALA A 28 -18.42 -6.39 -5.48
N ALA A 29 -19.02 -7.57 -5.49
CA ALA A 29 -18.85 -8.57 -6.56
C ALA A 29 -17.36 -8.96 -6.81
N GLY A 30 -16.53 -8.99 -5.75
CA GLY A 30 -15.11 -9.39 -5.84
C GLY A 30 -14.15 -8.27 -6.23
N THR A 31 -14.63 -7.04 -6.43
CA THR A 31 -13.77 -5.88 -6.72
C THR A 31 -13.76 -4.92 -5.54
N GLY A 32 -12.57 -4.52 -5.11
CA GLY A 32 -12.38 -3.44 -4.14
C GLY A 32 -12.36 -2.09 -4.82
N ALA A 33 -12.69 -1.04 -4.07
CA ALA A 33 -12.59 0.33 -4.52
C ALA A 33 -11.94 1.20 -3.44
N ALA A 34 -11.23 2.22 -3.85
CA ALA A 34 -10.64 3.19 -2.96
C ALA A 34 -10.90 4.62 -3.45
N ASN A 35 -11.15 5.51 -2.52
CA ASN A 35 -11.10 6.95 -2.77
C ASN A 35 -9.94 7.53 -1.97
N VAL A 36 -9.14 8.34 -2.63
CA VAL A 36 -8.00 9.04 -2.02
C VAL A 36 -8.36 10.52 -1.91
N CYS A 37 -8.41 11.02 -0.70
CA CYS A 37 -8.65 12.42 -0.41
C CYS A 37 -7.37 13.06 0.10
N THR A 38 -6.97 14.18 -0.48
CA THR A 38 -5.76 14.92 -0.08
C THR A 38 -6.07 16.41 0.10
N SER A 39 -5.41 17.02 1.06
CA SER A 39 -5.47 18.44 1.36
C SER A 39 -4.07 18.99 1.52
N MET A 40 -3.80 20.15 0.96
CA MET A 40 -2.53 20.88 1.08
C MET A 40 -2.58 22.04 2.09
N ASP A 41 -3.75 22.27 2.71
CA ASP A 41 -4.08 23.44 3.53
C ASP A 41 -4.68 23.05 4.88
N ASN A 42 -4.15 22.04 5.53
CA ASN A 42 -4.61 21.53 6.83
C ASN A 42 -6.07 21.04 6.85
N GLY A 43 -6.59 20.58 5.71
CA GLY A 43 -7.95 20.06 5.63
C GLY A 43 -9.03 21.10 5.33
N GLU A 44 -8.66 22.32 4.95
CA GLU A 44 -9.64 23.34 4.56
C GLU A 44 -10.25 23.01 3.19
N THR A 45 -9.43 22.60 2.23
CA THR A 45 -9.89 22.13 0.92
C THR A 45 -9.35 20.74 0.60
N TRP A 46 -10.13 19.96 -0.13
CA TRP A 46 -9.84 18.56 -0.44
C TRP A 46 -9.95 18.28 -1.93
N SER A 47 -9.01 17.47 -2.43
CA SER A 47 -9.03 16.86 -3.75
C SER A 47 -9.27 15.37 -3.62
N ILE A 48 -10.02 14.80 -4.57
CA ILE A 48 -10.34 13.37 -4.60
C ILE A 48 -9.75 12.75 -5.86
N SER A 49 -9.07 11.62 -5.71
CA SER A 49 -8.59 10.80 -6.81
C SER A 49 -8.93 9.33 -6.59
N ASN A 50 -8.77 8.53 -7.63
CA ASN A 50 -9.22 7.15 -7.63
C ASN A 50 -8.23 6.25 -8.40
N PRO A 51 -7.49 5.38 -7.71
CA PRO A 51 -6.54 4.45 -8.32
C PRO A 51 -7.18 3.13 -8.79
N ASN A 52 -8.49 3.00 -8.80
CA ASN A 52 -9.21 1.73 -8.99
C ASN A 52 -8.95 1.04 -10.35
N ALA A 53 -8.43 1.76 -11.34
CA ALA A 53 -8.09 1.18 -12.64
C ALA A 53 -6.81 0.31 -12.59
N LEU A 54 -6.00 0.42 -11.55
CA LEU A 54 -4.71 -0.28 -11.44
C LEU A 54 -4.85 -1.72 -10.95
N TYR A 55 -5.70 -1.90 -9.94
CA TYR A 55 -5.90 -3.19 -9.28
C TYR A 55 -7.36 -3.39 -8.93
N THR A 56 -7.80 -4.63 -8.97
CA THR A 56 -9.16 -5.03 -8.61
C THR A 56 -9.27 -5.56 -7.19
N GLY A 57 -8.15 -5.73 -6.50
CA GLY A 57 -8.09 -6.26 -5.15
C GLY A 57 -8.59 -5.27 -4.08
N THR A 58 -8.83 -5.79 -2.89
CA THR A 58 -9.19 -4.97 -1.74
C THR A 58 -7.98 -4.20 -1.22
N VAL A 59 -8.15 -2.92 -0.91
CA VAL A 59 -7.14 -2.11 -0.23
C VAL A 59 -6.95 -2.60 1.20
N ILE A 60 -5.71 -2.87 1.57
CA ILE A 60 -5.33 -3.40 2.88
C ILE A 60 -4.26 -2.57 3.59
N GLY A 61 -3.85 -1.47 3.01
CA GLY A 61 -2.90 -0.55 3.60
C GLY A 61 -2.70 0.69 2.76
N ALA A 62 -2.25 1.77 3.38
CA ALA A 62 -1.82 2.99 2.70
C ALA A 62 -0.89 3.80 3.61
N GLY A 63 -0.04 4.62 2.99
CA GLY A 63 0.84 5.54 3.70
C GLY A 63 1.51 6.52 2.75
N PHE A 64 1.82 7.71 3.24
CA PHE A 64 2.55 8.73 2.51
C PHE A 64 3.91 8.98 3.16
N ALA A 65 4.95 9.00 2.35
CA ALA A 65 6.30 9.34 2.76
C ALA A 65 6.50 10.86 2.81
N SER A 66 5.80 11.59 1.93
CA SER A 66 5.85 13.04 1.81
C SER A 66 4.54 13.56 1.21
N GLU A 67 4.44 14.86 1.04
CA GLU A 67 3.29 15.49 0.36
C GLU A 67 3.14 15.08 -1.12
N THR A 68 4.16 14.47 -1.72
CA THR A 68 4.14 14.02 -3.10
C THR A 68 4.15 12.51 -3.27
N VAL A 69 4.80 11.77 -2.37
CA VAL A 69 5.01 10.32 -2.50
C VAL A 69 4.13 9.54 -1.53
N GLY A 70 3.26 8.71 -2.07
CA GLY A 70 2.37 7.85 -1.29
C GLY A 70 2.17 6.47 -1.93
N PHE A 71 1.64 5.55 -1.13
CA PHE A 71 1.49 4.14 -1.48
C PHE A 71 0.13 3.62 -1.03
N ILE A 72 -0.44 2.72 -1.83
CA ILE A 72 -1.63 1.94 -1.49
C ILE A 72 -1.31 0.47 -1.71
N SER A 73 -1.60 -0.34 -0.70
CA SER A 73 -1.42 -1.79 -0.70
C SER A 73 -2.72 -2.49 -1.03
N TYR A 74 -2.64 -3.46 -1.93
CA TYR A 74 -3.76 -4.29 -2.30
C TYR A 74 -3.53 -5.74 -1.89
N ARG A 75 -4.59 -6.44 -1.52
CA ARG A 75 -4.53 -7.88 -1.34
C ARG A 75 -4.18 -8.52 -2.68
N TYR A 76 -3.14 -9.36 -2.69
CA TYR A 76 -2.77 -10.09 -3.90
C TYR A 76 -3.92 -10.98 -4.37
N PHE A 77 -4.04 -11.19 -5.66
CA PHE A 77 -5.10 -12.02 -6.21
C PHE A 77 -4.55 -13.13 -7.14
N PHE A 78 -3.56 -12.86 -7.98
CA PHE A 78 -3.07 -13.83 -8.97
C PHE A 78 -1.59 -13.72 -9.35
N ASP A 79 -0.90 -12.63 -9.04
CA ASP A 79 0.49 -12.42 -9.40
C ASP A 79 1.42 -12.63 -8.20
N ASN A 80 2.65 -13.07 -8.46
CA ASN A 80 3.60 -13.43 -7.39
C ASN A 80 4.21 -12.22 -6.65
N GLY A 81 4.15 -11.02 -7.23
CA GLY A 81 4.68 -9.80 -6.62
C GLY A 81 3.67 -9.08 -5.72
N PRO A 82 4.14 -8.15 -4.88
CA PRO A 82 3.26 -7.32 -4.08
C PRO A 82 2.52 -6.31 -4.97
N GLU A 83 1.20 -6.22 -4.83
CA GLU A 83 0.39 -5.25 -5.56
C GLU A 83 0.36 -3.92 -4.80
N ILE A 84 1.12 -2.96 -5.29
CA ILE A 84 1.28 -1.64 -4.69
C ILE A 84 1.06 -0.58 -5.76
N ALA A 85 0.19 0.38 -5.49
CA ALA A 85 0.09 1.61 -6.27
C ALA A 85 0.94 2.70 -5.62
N ARG A 86 1.62 3.50 -6.43
CA ARG A 86 2.42 4.65 -6.00
C ARG A 86 1.96 5.93 -6.68
N THR A 87 1.89 6.99 -5.91
CA THR A 87 1.78 8.36 -6.42
C THR A 87 3.10 9.12 -6.23
N LEU A 88 3.42 10.00 -7.17
CA LEU A 88 4.55 10.92 -7.10
C LEU A 88 4.11 12.40 -7.18
N ASP A 89 2.82 12.64 -7.19
CA ASP A 89 2.22 13.97 -7.36
C ASP A 89 1.14 14.29 -6.30
N GLY A 90 1.30 13.71 -5.11
CA GLY A 90 0.41 13.97 -3.98
C GLY A 90 -0.96 13.31 -4.10
N GLY A 91 -1.05 12.19 -4.81
CA GLY A 91 -2.28 11.44 -4.95
C GLY A 91 -3.17 11.87 -6.11
N LYS A 92 -2.69 12.75 -7.00
CA LYS A 92 -3.45 13.15 -8.20
C LYS A 92 -3.49 12.04 -9.24
N THR A 93 -2.35 11.38 -9.46
CA THR A 93 -2.21 10.22 -10.34
C THR A 93 -1.51 9.08 -9.64
N TRP A 94 -1.82 7.86 -10.06
CA TRP A 94 -1.32 6.62 -9.48
C TRP A 94 -0.81 5.69 -10.56
N ALA A 95 0.28 4.98 -10.28
CA ALA A 95 0.84 3.94 -11.13
C ALA A 95 1.21 2.72 -10.31
N ARG A 96 1.31 1.55 -10.96
CA ARG A 96 1.83 0.34 -10.31
C ARG A 96 3.29 0.56 -9.92
N LEU A 97 3.65 0.16 -8.71
CA LEU A 97 5.04 0.14 -8.27
C LEU A 97 5.68 -1.14 -8.80
N GLU A 98 6.61 -1.00 -9.72
CA GLU A 98 7.44 -2.11 -10.21
C GLU A 98 8.63 -2.28 -9.27
N LEU A 99 8.79 -3.48 -8.73
CA LEU A 99 9.90 -3.85 -7.84
C LEU A 99 10.73 -4.94 -8.51
N ASP A 100 12.05 -4.79 -8.47
CA ASP A 100 12.98 -5.85 -8.85
C ASP A 100 13.01 -6.91 -7.75
N ILE A 101 12.23 -7.97 -7.92
CA ILE A 101 12.08 -9.04 -6.93
C ILE A 101 13.30 -9.96 -7.00
N PRO A 102 14.10 -10.10 -5.92
CA PRO A 102 15.22 -11.02 -5.92
C PRO A 102 14.76 -12.47 -6.14
N GLU A 103 15.55 -13.27 -6.83
CA GLU A 103 15.23 -14.65 -7.20
C GLU A 103 14.81 -15.51 -5.99
N GLU A 104 15.45 -15.31 -4.85
CA GLU A 104 15.12 -16.03 -3.61
C GLU A 104 13.67 -15.82 -3.13
N TYR A 105 13.04 -14.72 -3.53
CA TYR A 105 11.66 -14.39 -3.20
C TYR A 105 10.63 -14.83 -4.27
N ALA A 106 11.06 -15.23 -5.45
CA ALA A 106 10.18 -15.52 -6.59
C ALA A 106 9.16 -16.65 -6.33
N GLN A 107 9.45 -17.51 -5.37
CA GLN A 107 8.58 -18.63 -4.99
C GLN A 107 7.41 -18.25 -4.07
N TYR A 108 7.40 -17.02 -3.54
CA TYR A 108 6.40 -16.58 -2.58
C TYR A 108 5.33 -15.73 -3.24
N ASN A 109 4.09 -15.90 -2.80
CA ASN A 109 3.06 -14.89 -2.98
C ASN A 109 3.26 -13.80 -1.92
N MET A 110 3.02 -12.54 -2.29
CA MET A 110 3.36 -11.39 -1.46
C MET A 110 2.13 -10.52 -1.21
N GLN A 111 1.85 -10.25 0.06
CA GLN A 111 0.77 -9.36 0.44
C GLN A 111 1.34 -8.15 1.17
N PRO A 112 1.37 -6.96 0.54
CA PRO A 112 1.85 -5.75 1.18
C PRO A 112 0.90 -5.32 2.29
N GLN A 113 1.47 -4.68 3.33
CA GLN A 113 0.74 -4.17 4.48
C GLN A 113 0.81 -2.64 4.52
N ASN A 114 0.69 -2.03 5.69
CA ASN A 114 0.82 -0.59 5.86
C ASN A 114 2.29 -0.15 5.86
N PRO A 115 2.72 0.69 4.91
CA PRO A 115 4.02 1.34 5.00
C PRO A 115 4.01 2.42 6.08
N THR A 116 5.15 2.63 6.73
CA THR A 116 5.37 3.70 7.69
C THR A 116 6.63 4.48 7.35
N PHE A 117 6.61 5.79 7.59
CA PHE A 117 7.70 6.70 7.21
C PHE A 117 8.06 7.65 8.33
N SER A 118 9.36 7.99 8.40
CA SER A 118 9.92 9.04 9.23
C SER A 118 10.98 9.79 8.42
N GLY A 119 10.62 10.93 7.86
CA GLY A 119 11.45 11.63 6.88
C GLY A 119 11.69 10.77 5.63
N ASN A 120 12.95 10.58 5.25
CA ASN A 120 13.34 9.74 4.10
C ASN A 120 13.38 8.24 4.43
N ASP A 121 13.38 7.88 5.70
CA ASP A 121 13.38 6.48 6.11
C ASP A 121 11.96 5.91 6.14
N GLY A 122 11.82 4.69 5.70
CA GLY A 122 10.54 4.02 5.70
C GLY A 122 10.66 2.50 5.74
N SER A 123 9.56 1.89 6.14
CA SER A 123 9.41 0.44 6.26
C SER A 123 8.12 0.01 5.58
N TYR A 124 8.20 -1.04 4.78
CA TYR A 124 7.05 -1.65 4.11
C TYR A 124 6.97 -3.12 4.47
N PRO A 125 6.12 -3.51 5.42
CA PRO A 125 5.93 -4.91 5.77
C PRO A 125 5.21 -5.66 4.65
N ILE A 126 5.70 -6.86 4.33
CA ILE A 126 5.13 -7.75 3.31
C ILE A 126 4.95 -9.13 3.93
N ILE A 127 3.76 -9.69 3.84
CA ILE A 127 3.54 -11.09 4.21
C ILE A 127 3.90 -11.96 3.00
N LEU A 128 4.76 -12.94 3.23
CA LEU A 128 5.16 -13.95 2.27
C LEU A 128 4.38 -15.23 2.53
N PHE A 129 3.73 -15.76 1.52
CA PHE A 129 3.04 -17.05 1.58
C PHE A 129 3.77 -18.06 0.70
N ASP A 130 4.15 -19.19 1.26
CA ASP A 130 4.71 -20.29 0.48
C ASP A 130 3.60 -21.12 -0.21
N LYS A 131 4.01 -22.09 -1.00
CA LYS A 131 3.09 -23.00 -1.73
C LYS A 131 2.17 -23.83 -0.81
N ASP A 132 2.57 -24.02 0.44
CA ASP A 132 1.82 -24.80 1.44
C ASP A 132 0.92 -23.88 2.29
N GLY A 133 0.91 -22.58 2.01
CA GLY A 133 0.11 -21.59 2.71
C GLY A 133 0.70 -21.11 4.04
N ASN A 134 1.95 -21.51 4.37
CA ASN A 134 2.63 -20.96 5.53
C ASN A 134 3.05 -19.52 5.24
N ASP A 135 2.97 -18.68 6.25
CA ASP A 135 3.29 -17.27 6.15
C ASP A 135 4.51 -16.88 6.99
N ARG A 136 5.15 -15.83 6.57
CA ARG A 136 6.17 -15.09 7.32
C ARG A 136 6.16 -13.64 6.87
N THR A 137 6.56 -12.74 7.73
CA THR A 137 6.65 -11.31 7.40
C THR A 137 8.10 -10.92 7.11
N MET A 138 8.31 -10.24 6.00
CA MET A 138 9.55 -9.52 5.74
C MET A 138 9.26 -8.03 5.62
N THR A 139 10.26 -7.19 5.75
CA THR A 139 10.10 -5.75 5.65
C THR A 139 11.08 -5.17 4.63
N LEU A 140 10.55 -4.50 3.62
CA LEU A 140 11.34 -3.65 2.74
C LEU A 140 11.69 -2.35 3.47
N HIS A 141 12.87 -1.82 3.23
CA HIS A 141 13.33 -0.54 3.78
C HIS A 141 13.64 0.46 2.67
N THR A 142 13.39 1.72 2.94
CA THR A 142 13.78 2.83 2.09
C THR A 142 14.55 3.87 2.90
N HIS A 143 15.47 4.59 2.24
CA HIS A 143 16.21 5.72 2.80
C HIS A 143 16.11 6.98 1.93
N ASP A 144 15.25 6.92 0.92
CA ASP A 144 15.04 8.00 -0.06
C ASP A 144 13.56 8.40 -0.23
N GLY A 145 12.79 8.22 0.84
CA GLY A 145 11.37 8.59 0.84
C GLY A 145 10.48 7.68 -0.02
N GLY A 146 10.88 6.42 -0.21
CA GLY A 146 10.10 5.44 -0.96
C GLY A 146 10.34 5.44 -2.47
N MET A 147 11.41 6.09 -2.93
CA MET A 147 11.79 6.05 -4.35
C MET A 147 12.42 4.71 -4.71
N THR A 148 13.28 4.18 -3.83
CA THR A 148 13.87 2.84 -3.96
C THR A 148 13.65 2.03 -2.68
N TRP A 149 13.63 0.69 -2.82
CA TRP A 149 13.35 -0.24 -1.75
C TRP A 149 14.43 -1.32 -1.65
N ILE A 150 14.86 -1.59 -0.43
CA ILE A 150 15.90 -2.56 -0.10
C ILE A 150 15.25 -3.82 0.43
N TRP A 151 15.54 -4.95 -0.21
CA TRP A 151 15.09 -6.27 0.19
C TRP A 151 16.03 -6.85 1.25
N PRO A 152 15.52 -7.37 2.39
CA PRO A 152 16.34 -8.11 3.33
C PRO A 152 16.76 -9.45 2.68
N LYS A 153 17.85 -10.03 3.19
CA LYS A 153 18.16 -11.42 2.82
C LYS A 153 17.10 -12.36 3.42
N LEU A 154 16.63 -13.32 2.65
CA LEU A 154 15.58 -14.24 3.08
C LEU A 154 15.96 -15.02 4.35
N SER A 155 17.25 -15.36 4.51
CA SER A 155 17.78 -16.03 5.71
C SER A 155 17.67 -15.19 7.00
N ALA A 156 17.52 -13.86 6.89
CA ALA A 156 17.34 -12.93 8.01
C ALA A 156 15.87 -12.63 8.31
N VAL A 157 14.93 -13.21 7.55
CA VAL A 157 13.48 -13.02 7.75
C VAL A 157 13.01 -13.98 8.84
N ASP A 158 12.38 -13.42 9.88
CA ASP A 158 11.83 -14.21 10.98
C ASP A 158 10.71 -15.13 10.50
N VAL A 159 10.73 -16.37 10.96
CA VAL A 159 9.63 -17.32 10.78
C VAL A 159 8.65 -17.07 11.92
N SER A 160 7.49 -16.53 11.59
CA SER A 160 6.40 -16.33 12.56
C SER A 160 5.64 -17.63 12.82
#